data_923ec1c3eec26730d1d8b8aeb3086774
#
_entry.id   923ec1c3eec26730d1d8b8aeb3086774
#
_cell.length_a   1.000
_cell.length_b   1.000
_cell.length_c   1.000
_cell.angle_alpha   90.00
_cell.angle_beta   90.00
_cell.angle_gamma   90.00
#
_symmetry.space_group_name_H-M   'P 1'
#
loop_
_entity.id
_entity.type
_entity.pdbx_description
1 polymer ?
#
loop_
_entity_poly.entity_id
_entity_poly.type
_entity_poly.pdbx_seq_one_letter_code
_entity_poly.pdbx_strand_id
1 'polypeptide(L)'
;MKQLHIKLDENSPAIRCADAQADKVGARGHVSTHLDCYTKVPEKSEYNIKAMVLDCQYGMPQLEDVKSLTTLEDMALLLHTANLEKNEYGTDMYFATETFLSEKVLYSILEKKPLFIIIDSHGIAEKGKKYIDFDKICEANGCHVIENADFSCLGEEKNIQLKILINLDHRSSGKPCEIYLNGV
;
A
#
# COMPACT_ATOMS: atom_id res chain seq x y z
N MET A 1 0.24 -10.99 -17.50
CA MET A 1 0.42 -10.17 -16.28
C MET A 1 -0.02 -10.96 -15.08
N LYS A 2 0.76 -11.03 -14.01
CA LYS A 2 0.33 -11.61 -12.73
C LYS A 2 -0.35 -10.52 -11.90
N GLN A 3 -1.41 -10.89 -11.18
CA GLN A 3 -2.16 -9.99 -10.32
C GLN A 3 -1.44 -9.84 -8.97
N LEU A 4 -1.33 -8.61 -8.47
CA LEU A 4 -0.77 -8.26 -7.16
C LEU A 4 -1.78 -7.49 -6.28
N HIS A 5 -3.07 -7.74 -6.48
CA HIS A 5 -4.12 -7.11 -5.71
C HIS A 5 -5.15 -8.15 -5.28
N ILE A 6 -5.78 -7.91 -4.13
CA ILE A 6 -6.85 -8.76 -3.62
C ILE A 6 -8.12 -8.46 -4.39
N LYS A 7 -8.75 -9.49 -4.95
CA LYS A 7 -10.12 -9.43 -5.48
C LYS A 7 -11.08 -9.98 -4.44
N LEU A 8 -12.02 -9.17 -4.04
CA LEU A 8 -13.15 -9.63 -3.23
C LEU A 8 -14.39 -9.75 -4.12
N ASP A 9 -15.16 -10.80 -3.92
CA ASP A 9 -16.51 -10.90 -4.47
C ASP A 9 -17.39 -9.82 -3.83
N GLU A 10 -18.27 -9.19 -4.62
CA GLU A 10 -19.20 -8.15 -4.14
C GLU A 10 -20.08 -8.61 -2.96
N ASN A 11 -20.31 -9.93 -2.85
CA ASN A 11 -21.03 -10.55 -1.75
C ASN A 11 -20.15 -10.93 -0.57
N SER A 12 -18.84 -10.67 -0.62
CA SER A 12 -17.91 -11.01 0.45
C SER A 12 -18.38 -10.41 1.79
N PRO A 13 -18.35 -11.18 2.88
CA PRO A 13 -18.62 -10.66 4.22
C PRO A 13 -17.69 -9.50 4.58
N ALA A 14 -16.46 -9.48 4.06
CA ALA A 14 -15.51 -8.40 4.29
C ALA A 14 -16.00 -7.06 3.72
N ILE A 15 -16.59 -7.04 2.53
CA ILE A 15 -17.16 -5.82 1.93
C ILE A 15 -18.34 -5.32 2.78
N ARG A 16 -19.26 -6.21 3.15
CA ARG A 16 -20.41 -5.83 4.00
C ARG A 16 -19.98 -5.32 5.37
N CYS A 17 -18.95 -5.91 5.96
CA CYS A 17 -18.40 -5.46 7.23
C CYS A 17 -17.73 -4.09 7.08
N ALA A 18 -16.94 -3.89 6.04
CA ALA A 18 -16.29 -2.62 5.73
C ALA A 18 -17.31 -1.50 5.48
N ASP A 19 -18.36 -1.76 4.70
CA ASP A 19 -19.44 -0.81 4.45
C ASP A 19 -20.19 -0.43 5.75
N ALA A 20 -20.48 -1.42 6.58
CA ALA A 20 -21.13 -1.18 7.87
C ALA A 20 -20.25 -0.36 8.84
N GLN A 21 -18.93 -0.54 8.81
CA GLN A 21 -18.00 0.29 9.57
C GLN A 21 -17.84 1.68 8.94
N ALA A 22 -17.76 1.74 7.62
CA ALA A 22 -17.61 2.97 6.88
C ALA A 22 -18.78 3.94 7.09
N ASP A 23 -19.99 3.43 7.22
CA ASP A 23 -21.17 4.25 7.55
C ASP A 23 -21.06 4.92 8.93
N LYS A 24 -20.33 4.31 9.86
CA LYS A 24 -20.11 4.86 11.21
C LYS A 24 -19.01 5.91 11.27
N VAL A 25 -17.96 5.76 10.46
CA VAL A 25 -16.74 6.61 10.56
C VAL A 25 -16.44 7.40 9.29
N GLY A 26 -17.27 7.29 8.25
CA GLY A 26 -17.08 8.02 6.99
C GLY A 26 -15.91 7.52 6.13
N ALA A 27 -15.36 6.34 6.42
CA ALA A 27 -14.16 5.80 5.79
C ALA A 27 -14.49 4.70 4.76
N ARG A 28 -15.37 4.97 3.81
CA ARG A 28 -15.71 4.02 2.73
C ARG A 28 -14.51 3.75 1.83
N GLY A 29 -14.42 2.54 1.27
CA GLY A 29 -13.44 2.14 0.28
C GLY A 29 -12.11 1.63 0.84
N HIS A 30 -11.93 1.60 2.16
CA HIS A 30 -10.74 1.01 2.80
C HIS A 30 -10.91 -0.50 2.97
N VAL A 31 -11.12 -1.19 1.87
CA VAL A 31 -11.29 -2.64 1.81
C VAL A 31 -10.60 -3.19 0.57
N SER A 32 -10.03 -4.39 0.67
CA SER A 32 -9.22 -4.96 -0.41
C SER A 32 -8.01 -4.07 -0.73
N THR A 33 -7.42 -4.21 -1.90
CA THR A 33 -6.31 -3.34 -2.32
C THR A 33 -6.84 -1.96 -2.70
N HIS A 34 -6.36 -0.94 -2.02
CA HIS A 34 -6.80 0.44 -2.22
C HIS A 34 -5.66 1.44 -1.98
N LEU A 35 -5.81 2.60 -2.54
CA LEU A 35 -4.93 3.75 -2.30
C LEU A 35 -5.59 4.69 -1.31
N ASP A 36 -4.87 5.10 -0.29
CA ASP A 36 -5.30 6.13 0.64
C ASP A 36 -5.14 7.53 0.05
N CYS A 37 -6.22 8.33 0.16
CA CYS A 37 -6.31 9.65 -0.45
C CYS A 37 -7.16 10.59 0.40
N TYR A 38 -6.53 11.41 1.22
CA TYR A 38 -7.21 12.31 2.16
C TYR A 38 -7.20 13.77 1.72
N THR A 39 -6.11 14.23 1.12
CA THR A 39 -5.91 15.65 0.79
C THR A 39 -5.52 15.88 -0.66
N LYS A 40 -4.88 14.91 -1.30
CA LYS A 40 -4.32 15.06 -2.64
C LYS A 40 -4.57 13.81 -3.47
N VAL A 41 -5.18 13.99 -4.63
CA VAL A 41 -5.48 12.89 -5.57
C VAL A 41 -4.27 12.67 -6.49
N PRO A 42 -3.93 11.42 -6.84
CA PRO A 42 -2.95 11.15 -7.88
C PRO A 42 -3.30 11.83 -9.21
N GLU A 43 -2.28 12.22 -9.97
CA GLU A 43 -2.47 12.93 -11.24
C GLU A 43 -3.11 12.07 -12.34
N LYS A 44 -2.92 10.76 -12.28
CA LYS A 44 -3.38 9.79 -13.28
C LYS A 44 -4.09 8.63 -12.63
N SER A 45 -5.00 8.01 -13.38
CA SER A 45 -5.67 6.77 -12.99
C SER A 45 -4.92 5.51 -13.43
N GLU A 46 -3.90 5.64 -14.28
CA GLU A 46 -3.08 4.53 -14.76
C GLU A 46 -1.60 4.90 -14.71
N TYR A 47 -0.79 3.98 -14.17
CA TYR A 47 0.65 4.08 -14.09
C TYR A 47 1.30 2.80 -14.60
N ASN A 48 2.34 2.96 -15.44
CA ASN A 48 3.26 1.90 -15.85
C ASN A 48 4.65 2.31 -15.36
N ILE A 49 5.08 1.77 -14.23
CA ILE A 49 6.26 2.24 -13.50
C ILE A 49 7.17 1.12 -13.05
N LYS A 50 8.43 1.45 -12.83
CA LYS A 50 9.36 0.58 -12.13
C LYS A 50 9.02 0.53 -10.65
N ALA A 51 9.32 -0.59 -10.02
CA ALA A 51 9.18 -0.72 -8.58
C ALA A 51 10.40 -1.44 -8.01
N MET A 52 10.76 -1.05 -6.79
CA MET A 52 11.77 -1.71 -5.98
C MET A 52 11.10 -2.48 -4.86
N VAL A 53 11.45 -3.74 -4.69
CA VAL A 53 10.96 -4.59 -3.59
C VAL A 53 11.96 -4.55 -2.45
N LEU A 54 11.49 -4.14 -1.28
CA LEU A 54 12.22 -4.20 -0.02
C LEU A 54 11.65 -5.35 0.82
N ASP A 55 12.50 -6.32 1.13
CA ASP A 55 12.11 -7.46 1.98
C ASP A 55 11.96 -7.00 3.43
N CYS A 56 10.73 -7.09 3.93
CA CYS A 56 10.32 -6.73 5.28
C CYS A 56 9.75 -7.94 6.05
N GLN A 57 9.96 -9.17 5.56
CA GLN A 57 9.37 -10.38 6.15
C GLN A 57 9.86 -10.68 7.57
N TYR A 58 11.03 -10.15 7.92
CA TYR A 58 11.67 -10.31 9.24
C TYR A 58 11.63 -9.05 10.09
N GLY A 59 11.00 -7.99 9.61
CA GLY A 59 10.83 -6.71 10.30
C GLY A 59 10.79 -5.53 9.34
N MET A 60 10.17 -4.45 9.78
CA MET A 60 10.09 -3.23 8.99
C MET A 60 11.48 -2.58 8.84
N PRO A 61 11.73 -1.86 7.72
CA PRO A 61 13.05 -1.32 7.43
C PRO A 61 13.50 -0.33 8.49
N GLN A 62 14.80 -0.34 8.75
CA GLN A 62 15.46 0.63 9.59
C GLN A 62 16.04 1.77 8.73
N LEU A 63 16.50 2.83 9.38
CA LEU A 63 17.02 4.02 8.68
C LEU A 63 18.18 3.71 7.74
N GLU A 64 19.05 2.77 8.14
CA GLU A 64 20.22 2.35 7.37
C GLU A 64 19.81 1.60 6.09
N ASP A 65 18.77 0.78 6.17
CA ASP A 65 18.23 0.05 5.00
C ASP A 65 17.78 1.06 3.94
N VAL A 66 17.00 2.07 4.35
CA VAL A 66 16.49 3.11 3.45
C VAL A 66 17.60 4.01 2.90
N LYS A 67 18.58 4.39 3.72
CA LYS A 67 19.73 5.19 3.26
C LYS A 67 20.53 4.50 2.16
N SER A 68 20.59 3.17 2.20
CA SER A 68 21.29 2.38 1.18
C SER A 68 20.58 2.33 -0.17
N LEU A 69 19.28 2.68 -0.22
CA LEU A 69 18.51 2.70 -1.46
C LEU A 69 18.96 3.85 -2.37
N THR A 70 18.94 3.60 -3.66
CA THR A 70 19.06 4.65 -4.69
C THR A 70 17.84 5.56 -4.68
N THR A 71 17.81 6.55 -5.56
CA THR A 71 16.58 7.33 -5.79
C THR A 71 15.44 6.43 -6.24
N LEU A 72 14.23 6.76 -5.80
CA LEU A 72 12.98 6.10 -6.20
C LEU A 72 12.10 7.03 -7.04
N GLU A 73 12.70 8.09 -7.59
CA GLU A 73 11.98 9.08 -8.41
C GLU A 73 11.26 8.37 -9.58
N ASP A 74 9.97 8.64 -9.73
CA ASP A 74 9.07 8.00 -10.69
C ASP A 74 8.89 6.47 -10.49
N MET A 75 9.18 5.94 -9.31
CA MET A 75 9.08 4.52 -8.97
C MET A 75 8.09 4.26 -7.84
N ALA A 76 7.71 2.99 -7.67
CA ALA A 76 7.07 2.50 -6.46
C ALA A 76 8.11 1.81 -5.55
N LEU A 77 7.92 1.94 -4.23
CA LEU A 77 8.58 1.12 -3.21
C LEU A 77 7.59 0.08 -2.69
N LEU A 78 7.88 -1.20 -2.84
CA LEU A 78 7.11 -2.29 -2.27
C LEU A 78 7.73 -2.72 -0.95
N LEU A 79 6.92 -2.71 0.11
CA LEU A 79 7.28 -3.23 1.43
C LEU A 79 6.68 -4.64 1.55
N HIS A 80 7.48 -5.68 1.25
CA HIS A 80 7.04 -7.07 1.28
C HIS A 80 7.18 -7.64 2.68
N THR A 81 6.10 -7.62 3.45
CA THR A 81 6.05 -8.10 4.84
C THR A 81 5.68 -9.58 4.95
N ALA A 82 5.13 -10.16 3.91
CA ALA A 82 4.47 -11.46 3.87
C ALA A 82 3.31 -11.58 4.88
N ASN A 83 2.71 -10.46 5.30
CA ASN A 83 1.59 -10.50 6.23
C ASN A 83 0.38 -11.20 5.61
N LEU A 84 0.06 -10.87 4.37
CA LEU A 84 -1.04 -11.53 3.65
C LEU A 84 -0.80 -13.03 3.45
N GLU A 85 0.44 -13.43 3.17
CA GLU A 85 0.83 -14.82 2.96
C GLU A 85 0.78 -15.66 4.25
N LYS A 86 1.17 -15.05 5.38
CA LYS A 86 1.19 -15.69 6.70
C LYS A 86 -0.17 -15.69 7.38
N ASN A 87 -0.95 -14.64 7.15
CA ASN A 87 -2.22 -14.37 7.81
C ASN A 87 -3.26 -14.03 6.74
N GLU A 88 -4.30 -14.81 6.63
CA GLU A 88 -5.37 -14.58 5.67
C GLU A 88 -5.98 -13.16 5.84
N TYR A 89 -6.23 -12.48 4.72
CA TYR A 89 -6.80 -11.13 4.71
C TYR A 89 -8.13 -11.06 5.48
N GLY A 90 -8.23 -10.07 6.34
CA GLY A 90 -9.44 -9.82 7.14
C GLY A 90 -9.51 -10.61 8.45
N THR A 91 -8.49 -11.42 8.77
CA THR A 91 -8.40 -12.10 10.07
C THR A 91 -7.88 -11.18 11.17
N ASP A 92 -8.15 -11.52 12.43
CA ASP A 92 -7.61 -10.78 13.57
C ASP A 92 -6.08 -10.77 13.57
N MET A 93 -5.44 -11.88 13.17
CA MET A 93 -3.98 -11.98 13.05
C MET A 93 -3.41 -11.06 12.00
N TYR A 94 -4.09 -10.93 10.84
CA TYR A 94 -3.70 -10.00 9.80
C TYR A 94 -3.65 -8.56 10.32
N PHE A 95 -4.69 -8.15 11.04
CA PHE A 95 -4.79 -6.80 11.59
C PHE A 95 -3.99 -6.57 12.89
N ALA A 96 -3.54 -7.64 13.54
CA ALA A 96 -2.69 -7.56 14.73
C ALA A 96 -1.19 -7.47 14.39
N THR A 97 -0.82 -7.79 13.14
CA THR A 97 0.58 -7.75 12.71
C THR A 97 1.06 -6.30 12.60
N GLU A 98 2.13 -5.97 13.33
CA GLU A 98 2.73 -4.64 13.31
C GLU A 98 3.62 -4.46 12.09
N THR A 99 3.19 -3.65 11.13
CA THR A 99 3.93 -3.33 9.90
C THR A 99 4.18 -1.82 9.78
N PHE A 100 4.62 -1.22 10.90
CA PHE A 100 4.70 0.23 11.05
C PHE A 100 6.11 0.77 10.79
N LEU A 101 6.18 1.83 10.03
CA LEU A 101 7.38 2.63 9.87
C LEU A 101 7.56 3.59 11.05
N SER A 102 8.79 3.83 11.47
CA SER A 102 9.06 4.99 12.30
C SER A 102 8.97 6.27 11.44
N GLU A 103 8.66 7.40 12.07
CA GLU A 103 8.58 8.68 11.38
C GLU A 103 9.90 9.04 10.65
N LYS A 104 11.04 8.75 11.27
CA LYS A 104 12.37 8.97 10.65
C LYS A 104 12.58 8.13 9.39
N VAL A 105 12.12 6.88 9.41
CA VAL A 105 12.19 5.98 8.24
C VAL A 105 11.27 6.47 7.14
N LEU A 106 10.05 6.88 7.47
CA LEU A 106 9.12 7.45 6.50
C LEU A 106 9.72 8.66 5.78
N TYR A 107 10.24 9.64 6.52
CA TYR A 107 10.88 10.82 5.91
C TYR A 107 12.08 10.44 5.04
N SER A 108 12.90 9.49 5.47
CA SER A 108 14.02 9.01 4.66
C SER A 108 13.58 8.33 3.35
N ILE A 109 12.44 7.61 3.36
CA ILE A 109 11.83 7.07 2.14
C ILE A 109 11.35 8.22 1.24
N LEU A 110 10.67 9.21 1.79
CA LEU A 110 10.12 10.34 1.02
C LEU A 110 11.22 11.23 0.40
N GLU A 111 12.39 11.33 1.03
CA GLU A 111 13.58 11.96 0.44
C GLU A 111 14.06 11.27 -0.85
N LYS A 112 13.72 9.98 -1.04
CA LYS A 112 14.00 9.23 -2.28
C LYS A 112 12.97 9.50 -3.38
N LYS A 113 11.87 10.21 -3.08
CA LYS A 113 10.80 10.64 -3.99
C LYS A 113 10.03 9.51 -4.68
N PRO A 114 9.57 8.45 -3.98
CA PRO A 114 8.72 7.47 -4.61
C PRO A 114 7.35 8.07 -4.97
N LEU A 115 6.74 7.60 -6.06
CA LEU A 115 5.34 7.92 -6.39
C LEU A 115 4.37 7.15 -5.50
N PHE A 116 4.73 5.90 -5.16
CA PHE A 116 3.91 5.03 -4.33
C PHE A 116 4.77 4.29 -3.30
N ILE A 117 4.22 4.11 -2.11
CA ILE A 117 4.59 3.07 -1.17
C ILE A 117 3.48 2.03 -1.22
N ILE A 118 3.80 0.78 -1.54
CA ILE A 118 2.83 -0.31 -1.65
C ILE A 118 3.18 -1.37 -0.62
N ILE A 119 2.20 -1.79 0.17
CA ILE A 119 2.42 -2.77 1.24
C ILE A 119 1.40 -3.91 1.17
N ASP A 120 1.84 -5.13 1.44
CA ASP A 120 1.01 -6.34 1.56
C ASP A 120 0.40 -6.51 2.96
N SER A 121 0.07 -5.40 3.58
CA SER A 121 -0.51 -5.32 4.91
C SER A 121 -1.48 -4.14 5.01
N HIS A 122 -2.05 -3.95 6.19
CA HIS A 122 -3.11 -2.99 6.50
C HIS A 122 -2.58 -1.59 6.85
N GLY A 123 -1.46 -1.18 6.27
CA GLY A 123 -0.92 0.16 6.41
C GLY A 123 0.52 0.21 6.92
N ILE A 124 1.08 1.42 6.88
CA ILE A 124 2.47 1.73 7.24
C ILE A 124 2.61 2.41 8.61
N ALA A 125 1.50 2.63 9.32
CA ALA A 125 1.48 3.29 10.62
C ALA A 125 0.48 2.66 11.59
N GLU A 126 0.66 2.92 12.86
CA GLU A 126 -0.25 2.50 13.92
C GLU A 126 -1.67 3.07 13.70
N LYS A 127 -2.68 2.22 13.89
CA LYS A 127 -4.08 2.60 13.72
C LYS A 127 -4.47 3.83 14.56
N GLY A 128 -5.31 4.69 13.98
CA GLY A 128 -5.81 5.90 14.61
C GLY A 128 -5.31 7.16 13.91
N LYS A 129 -5.10 8.23 14.68
CA LYS A 129 -4.71 9.52 14.11
C LYS A 129 -3.39 9.46 13.34
N LYS A 130 -2.40 8.72 13.86
CA LYS A 130 -1.07 8.59 13.26
C LYS A 130 -1.10 7.96 11.87
N TYR A 131 -2.01 7.01 11.65
CA TYR A 131 -2.26 6.39 10.37
C TYR A 131 -2.60 7.43 9.30
N ILE A 132 -3.66 8.22 9.52
CA ILE A 132 -4.08 9.29 8.61
C ILE A 132 -3.01 10.38 8.45
N ASP A 133 -2.28 10.70 9.53
CA ASP A 133 -1.22 11.70 9.49
C ASP A 133 -0.05 11.25 8.58
N PHE A 134 0.31 9.95 8.59
CA PHE A 134 1.36 9.40 7.72
C PHE A 134 0.97 9.46 6.24
N ASP A 135 -0.28 9.10 5.90
CA ASP A 135 -0.77 9.20 4.53
C ASP A 135 -0.77 10.65 4.03
N LYS A 136 -1.21 11.59 4.86
CA LYS A 136 -1.15 13.02 4.54
C LYS A 136 0.29 13.54 4.36
N ILE A 137 1.24 13.02 5.14
CA ILE A 137 2.67 13.34 4.97
C ILE A 137 3.14 12.81 3.62
N CYS A 138 2.78 11.58 3.25
CA CYS A 138 3.09 11.01 1.93
C CYS A 138 2.50 11.89 0.81
N GLU A 139 1.21 12.20 0.86
CA GLU A 139 0.52 13.04 -0.13
C GLU A 139 1.17 14.43 -0.28
N ALA A 140 1.57 15.05 0.83
CA ALA A 140 2.25 16.35 0.82
C ALA A 140 3.60 16.29 0.10
N ASN A 141 4.25 15.12 0.08
CA ASN A 141 5.52 14.86 -0.62
C ASN A 141 5.34 14.24 -2.01
N GLY A 142 4.10 14.17 -2.54
CA GLY A 142 3.82 13.63 -3.87
C GLY A 142 3.85 12.11 -3.96
N CYS A 143 3.79 11.44 -2.81
CA CYS A 143 3.73 9.99 -2.67
C CYS A 143 2.34 9.57 -2.20
N HIS A 144 1.87 8.38 -2.59
CA HIS A 144 0.62 7.80 -2.08
C HIS A 144 0.88 6.40 -1.54
N VAL A 145 0.10 6.01 -0.52
CA VAL A 145 0.16 4.66 0.06
C VAL A 145 -0.91 3.79 -0.58
N ILE A 146 -0.52 2.58 -1.00
CA ILE A 146 -1.43 1.53 -1.45
C ILE A 146 -1.30 0.37 -0.47
N GLU A 147 -2.42 -0.06 0.08
CA GLU A 147 -2.50 -1.10 1.10
C GLU A 147 -3.13 -2.38 0.60
N ASN A 148 -2.91 -3.44 1.38
CA ASN A 148 -3.47 -4.76 1.12
C ASN A 148 -3.13 -5.31 -0.28
N ALA A 149 -1.90 -5.10 -0.74
CA ALA A 149 -1.42 -5.74 -1.96
C ALA A 149 -1.19 -7.25 -1.71
N ASP A 150 -1.21 -8.04 -2.77
CA ASP A 150 -0.90 -9.47 -2.73
C ASP A 150 0.45 -9.73 -3.40
N PHE A 151 1.47 -9.97 -2.58
CA PHE A 151 2.82 -10.23 -3.05
C PHE A 151 3.18 -11.71 -3.12
N SER A 152 2.25 -12.62 -2.87
CA SER A 152 2.46 -14.08 -2.85
C SER A 152 3.05 -14.65 -4.14
N CYS A 153 2.87 -13.97 -5.26
CA CYS A 153 3.41 -14.39 -6.55
C CYS A 153 4.74 -13.69 -6.93
N LEU A 154 5.28 -12.80 -6.07
CA LEU A 154 6.60 -12.21 -6.29
C LEU A 154 7.69 -13.26 -6.06
N GLY A 155 8.70 -13.25 -6.94
CA GLY A 155 9.93 -13.99 -6.74
C GLY A 155 10.95 -13.21 -5.92
N GLU A 156 12.22 -13.59 -6.06
CA GLU A 156 13.36 -12.92 -5.39
C GLU A 156 13.80 -11.62 -6.09
N GLU A 157 13.07 -11.19 -7.10
CA GLU A 157 13.43 -10.03 -7.92
C GLU A 157 13.24 -8.74 -7.11
N LYS A 158 14.31 -7.95 -7.03
CA LYS A 158 14.31 -6.65 -6.31
C LYS A 158 13.80 -5.49 -7.14
N ASN A 159 13.80 -5.63 -8.48
CA ASN A 159 13.34 -4.59 -9.39
C ASN A 159 12.35 -5.21 -10.38
N ILE A 160 11.16 -4.65 -10.43
CA ILE A 160 10.05 -5.17 -11.24
C ILE A 160 9.37 -4.04 -11.99
N GLN A 161 8.49 -4.40 -12.93
CA GLN A 161 7.63 -3.45 -13.65
C GLN A 161 6.19 -3.66 -13.23
N LEU A 162 5.51 -2.58 -12.89
CA LEU A 162 4.11 -2.60 -12.47
C LEU A 162 3.22 -1.83 -13.43
N LYS A 163 2.00 -2.34 -13.59
CA LYS A 163 0.85 -1.58 -14.03
C LYS A 163 -0.08 -1.39 -12.84
N ILE A 164 -0.43 -0.14 -12.53
CA ILE A 164 -1.34 0.23 -11.44
C ILE A 164 -2.53 0.96 -12.06
N LEU A 165 -3.74 0.51 -11.74
CA LEU A 165 -4.99 1.15 -12.11
C LEU A 165 -5.71 1.62 -10.84
N ILE A 166 -6.11 2.88 -10.79
CA ILE A 166 -6.73 3.51 -9.62
C ILE A 166 -8.11 4.03 -10.02
N ASN A 167 -9.14 3.65 -9.29
CA ASN A 167 -10.48 4.19 -9.48
C ASN A 167 -10.60 5.58 -8.80
N LEU A 168 -10.16 6.63 -9.50
CA LEU A 168 -10.20 8.01 -9.00
C LEU A 168 -11.61 8.56 -8.83
N ASP A 169 -12.60 8.02 -9.56
CA ASP A 169 -14.00 8.46 -9.48
C ASP A 169 -14.71 7.99 -8.20
N HIS A 170 -14.10 7.01 -7.49
CA HIS A 170 -14.64 6.54 -6.21
C HIS A 170 -14.60 7.67 -5.17
N ARG A 171 -15.75 7.98 -4.56
CA ARG A 171 -15.92 9.16 -3.69
C ARG A 171 -15.29 9.04 -2.31
N SER A 172 -14.82 7.85 -1.95
CA SER A 172 -14.19 7.58 -0.65
C SER A 172 -12.73 8.02 -0.60
N SER A 173 -12.18 8.19 0.59
CA SER A 173 -10.74 8.34 0.82
C SER A 173 -9.94 7.08 0.45
N GLY A 174 -10.52 5.88 0.56
CA GLY A 174 -9.95 4.66 -0.01
C GLY A 174 -10.34 4.54 -1.49
N LYS A 175 -9.35 4.59 -2.40
CA LYS A 175 -9.54 4.43 -3.84
C LYS A 175 -9.22 3.00 -4.25
N PRO A 176 -10.18 2.19 -4.71
CA PRO A 176 -9.89 0.83 -5.17
C PRO A 176 -8.78 0.81 -6.22
N CYS A 177 -7.85 -0.12 -6.08
CA CYS A 177 -6.70 -0.26 -6.95
C CYS A 177 -6.58 -1.68 -7.51
N GLU A 178 -6.13 -1.77 -8.76
CA GLU A 178 -5.64 -3.00 -9.36
C GLU A 178 -4.14 -2.87 -9.66
N ILE A 179 -3.37 -3.85 -9.24
CA ILE A 179 -1.92 -3.89 -9.45
C ILE A 179 -1.58 -5.15 -10.21
N TYR A 180 -0.78 -4.99 -11.25
CA TYR A 180 -0.31 -6.11 -12.08
C TYR A 180 1.20 -6.06 -12.22
N LEU A 181 1.83 -7.23 -12.09
CA LEU A 181 3.22 -7.44 -12.45
C LEU A 181 3.28 -7.57 -13.98
N ASN A 182 3.96 -6.66 -14.64
CA ASN A 182 4.28 -6.79 -16.05
C ASN A 182 5.43 -7.81 -16.18
N GLY A 183 5.21 -8.89 -16.95
CA GLY A 183 6.26 -9.86 -17.22
C GLY A 183 7.46 -9.21 -17.90
N VAL A 184 8.63 -9.62 -17.49
CA VAL A 184 9.87 -9.47 -18.25
C VAL A 184 9.78 -10.32 -19.51
#